data_8ba0ad786a49f5ec5180ec73758e8d52
#
_entry.id   8ba0ad786a49f5ec5180ec73758e8d52
#
_cell.length_a   1.000
_cell.length_b   1.000
_cell.length_c   1.000
_cell.angle_alpha   90.00
_cell.angle_beta   90.00
_cell.angle_gamma   90.00
#
_symmetry.space_group_name_H-M   'P 1'
#
loop_
_entity.id
_entity.type
_entity.pdbx_description
1 polymer ?
#
loop_
_entity_poly.entity_id
_entity_poly.type
_entity_poly.pdbx_seq_one_letter_code
_entity_poly.pdbx_strand_id
1 'polypeptide(L)' 'MDAKQRIILAEFSAGHMTAIELRRRLGGATYGEVLRLLSEADLPLPQAPETGREEQIRRAHAWLFPRHYA' A
#
# COMPACT_ATOMS: atom_id res chain seq x y z
N MET A 1 -1.66 -15.95 -13.00
CA MET A 1 -1.88 -15.58 -11.59
C MET A 1 -2.84 -16.56 -10.95
N ASP A 2 -2.46 -17.04 -9.78
CA ASP A 2 -3.27 -17.98 -9.03
C ASP A 2 -4.53 -17.31 -8.47
N ALA A 3 -5.64 -18.04 -8.40
CA ALA A 3 -6.89 -17.52 -7.87
C ALA A 3 -6.74 -17.02 -6.43
N LYS A 4 -5.97 -17.74 -5.62
CA LYS A 4 -5.71 -17.32 -4.24
C LYS A 4 -4.97 -16.00 -4.18
N GLN A 5 -3.97 -15.83 -5.01
CA GLN A 5 -3.22 -14.58 -5.06
C GLN A 5 -4.13 -13.43 -5.45
N ARG A 6 -5.01 -13.67 -6.41
CA ARG A 6 -5.92 -12.63 -6.86
C ARG A 6 -6.88 -12.19 -5.76
N ILE A 7 -7.38 -13.14 -4.98
CA ILE A 7 -8.27 -12.84 -3.87
C ILE A 7 -7.54 -12.00 -2.82
N ILE A 8 -6.32 -12.39 -2.49
CA ILE A 8 -5.50 -11.66 -1.51
C ILE A 8 -5.21 -10.25 -2.01
N LEU A 9 -4.85 -10.11 -3.28
CA LEU A 9 -4.58 -8.81 -3.86
C LEU A 9 -5.83 -7.94 -3.88
N ALA A 10 -6.99 -8.53 -4.16
CA ALA A 10 -8.25 -7.80 -4.15
C ALA A 10 -8.58 -7.27 -2.75
N GLU A 11 -8.34 -8.06 -1.73
CA GLU A 11 -8.55 -7.63 -0.35
C GLU A 11 -7.62 -6.48 0.02
N PHE A 12 -6.37 -6.55 -0.41
CA PHE A 12 -5.43 -5.46 -0.18
C PHE A 12 -5.87 -4.20 -0.91
N SER A 13 -6.27 -4.34 -2.17
CA SER A 13 -6.75 -3.21 -2.97
C SER A 13 -7.98 -2.55 -2.35
N ALA A 14 -8.84 -3.33 -1.70
CA ALA A 14 -10.02 -2.82 -1.03
C ALA A 14 -9.71 -2.19 0.33
N GLY A 15 -8.48 -2.27 0.79
CA GLY A 15 -8.10 -1.70 2.07
C GLY A 15 -8.34 -2.61 3.27
N HIS A 16 -8.59 -3.89 3.03
CA HIS A 16 -8.87 -4.86 4.10
C HIS A 16 -7.61 -5.50 4.67
N MET A 17 -6.46 -5.16 4.15
CA MET A 17 -5.20 -5.81 4.51
C MET A 17 -4.07 -4.79 4.43
N THR A 18 -3.11 -4.87 5.35
CA THR A 18 -1.94 -3.99 5.30
C THR A 18 -0.93 -4.51 4.28
N ALA A 19 -0.04 -3.62 3.83
CA ALA A 19 1.02 -4.01 2.91
C ALA A 19 1.95 -5.06 3.51
N ILE A 20 2.24 -4.94 4.79
CA ILE A 20 3.10 -5.90 5.49
C ILE A 20 2.45 -7.28 5.49
N GLU A 21 1.17 -7.34 5.79
CA GLU A 21 0.45 -8.59 5.80
C GLU A 21 0.35 -9.20 4.41
N LEU A 22 0.10 -8.38 3.40
CA LEU A 22 0.06 -8.84 2.03
C LEU A 22 1.39 -9.48 1.62
N ARG A 23 2.49 -8.79 1.90
CA ARG A 23 3.81 -9.31 1.56
C ARG A 23 4.10 -10.63 2.25
N ARG A 24 3.66 -10.75 3.49
CA ARG A 24 3.83 -11.99 4.24
C ARG A 24 3.04 -13.13 3.61
N ARG A 25 1.81 -12.86 3.22
CA ARG A 25 0.94 -13.88 2.59
C ARG A 25 1.44 -14.29 1.21
N LEU A 26 2.17 -13.40 0.55
CA LEU A 26 2.77 -13.70 -0.76
C LEU A 26 4.15 -14.33 -0.65
N GLY A 27 4.55 -14.73 0.55
CA GLY A 27 5.82 -15.41 0.73
C GLY A 27 7.02 -14.49 0.80
N GLY A 28 6.84 -13.25 1.23
CA GLY A 28 7.92 -12.29 1.35
C GLY A 28 8.18 -11.47 0.10
N ALA A 29 7.15 -11.23 -0.70
CA ALA A 29 7.27 -10.43 -1.90
C ALA A 29 7.75 -9.02 -1.58
N THR A 30 8.54 -8.43 -2.49
CA THR A 30 8.98 -7.05 -2.35
C THR A 30 7.83 -6.10 -2.71
N TYR A 31 7.96 -4.85 -2.29
CA TYR A 31 6.94 -3.86 -2.61
C TYR A 31 6.79 -3.68 -4.12
N GLY A 32 7.91 -3.70 -4.84
CA GLY A 32 7.86 -3.62 -6.31
C GLY A 32 7.11 -4.77 -6.95
N GLU A 33 7.26 -5.99 -6.40
CA GLU A 33 6.52 -7.14 -6.88
C GLU A 33 5.03 -6.99 -6.59
N VAL A 34 4.67 -6.44 -5.44
CA VAL A 34 3.28 -6.19 -5.11
C VAL A 34 2.65 -5.22 -6.12
N LEU A 35 3.36 -4.15 -6.44
CA LEU A 35 2.88 -3.18 -7.43
C LEU A 35 2.66 -3.83 -8.78
N ARG A 36 3.60 -4.68 -9.19
CA ARG A 36 3.49 -5.38 -10.46
C ARG A 36 2.30 -6.33 -10.47
N LEU A 37 2.11 -7.07 -9.40
CA LEU A 37 1.00 -8.01 -9.30
C LEU A 37 -0.35 -7.28 -9.33
N LEU A 38 -0.45 -6.15 -8.66
CA LEU A 38 -1.67 -5.35 -8.70
C LEU A 38 -1.96 -4.86 -10.12
N SER A 39 -0.91 -4.45 -10.82
CA SER A 39 -1.05 -4.02 -12.21
C SER A 39 -1.51 -5.17 -13.10
N GLU A 40 -0.94 -6.34 -12.94
CA GLU A 40 -1.33 -7.52 -13.71
C GLU A 40 -2.77 -7.95 -13.44
N ALA A 41 -3.22 -7.76 -12.21
CA ALA A 41 -4.60 -8.09 -11.83
C ALA A 41 -5.58 -6.95 -12.13
N ASP A 42 -5.08 -5.85 -12.66
CA ASP A 42 -5.88 -4.66 -12.95
C ASP A 42 -6.59 -4.13 -11.70
N LEU A 43 -5.87 -4.14 -10.59
CA LEU A 43 -6.38 -3.65 -9.30
C LEU A 43 -5.67 -2.36 -8.92
N PRO A 44 -6.41 -1.36 -8.43
CA PRO A 44 -5.80 -0.11 -8.01
C PRO A 44 -5.10 -0.26 -6.66
N LEU A 45 -4.19 0.66 -6.35
CA LEU A 45 -3.62 0.74 -5.02
C LEU A 45 -4.70 1.14 -4.02
N PRO A 46 -4.63 0.61 -2.79
CA PRO A 46 -5.62 0.98 -1.79
C PRO A 46 -5.51 2.46 -1.46
N GLN A 47 -6.66 3.10 -1.34
CA GLN A 47 -6.71 4.50 -0.96
C GLN A 47 -6.96 4.61 0.53
N ALA A 48 -6.13 5.39 1.21
CA ALA A 48 -6.32 5.65 2.62
C ALA A 48 -7.57 6.50 2.81
N PRO A 49 -8.25 6.34 3.95
CA PRO A 49 -9.36 7.24 4.28
C PRO A 49 -8.87 8.68 4.26
N GLU A 50 -9.76 9.60 3.92
CA GLU A 50 -9.39 10.99 3.78
C GLU A 50 -8.65 11.54 4.99
N THR A 51 -9.13 11.21 6.17
CA THR A 51 -8.48 11.65 7.40
C THR A 51 -7.08 11.09 7.55
N GLY A 52 -6.93 9.80 7.28
CA GLY A 52 -5.62 9.17 7.34
C GLY A 52 -4.68 9.68 6.29
N ARG A 53 -5.21 10.06 5.14
CA ARG A 53 -4.42 10.61 4.06
C ARG A 53 -3.81 11.95 4.44
N GLU A 54 -4.60 12.81 5.05
CA GLU A 54 -4.11 14.10 5.52
C GLU A 54 -2.99 13.93 6.54
N GLU A 55 -3.17 13.00 7.44
CA GLU A 55 -2.17 12.72 8.45
C GLU A 55 -0.88 12.20 7.83
N GLN A 56 -0.99 11.32 6.85
CA GLN A 56 0.18 10.81 6.15
C GLN A 56 0.90 11.90 5.38
N ILE A 57 0.18 12.75 4.73
CA ILE A 57 0.75 13.88 4.01
C ILE A 57 1.47 14.81 4.97
N ARG A 58 0.87 15.06 6.12
CA ARG A 58 1.45 15.93 7.14
C ARG A 58 2.75 15.33 7.68
N ARG A 59 2.78 14.03 7.92
CA ARG A 59 3.98 13.34 8.38
C ARG A 59 5.08 13.39 7.34
N ALA A 60 4.73 13.11 6.10
CA ALA A 60 5.71 13.14 5.01
C ALA A 60 6.28 14.53 4.85
N HIS A 61 5.43 15.55 4.96
CA HIS A 61 5.89 16.92 4.86
C HIS A 61 6.83 17.29 6.00
N ALA A 62 6.53 16.86 7.21
CA ALA A 62 7.39 17.12 8.36
C ALA A 62 8.74 16.44 8.22
N TRP A 63 8.78 15.27 7.56
CA TRP A 63 10.02 14.55 7.31
C TRP A 63 10.87 15.22 6.23
N LEU A 64 10.23 15.68 5.17
CA LEU A 64 10.92 16.25 4.01
C LEU A 64 11.26 17.72 4.22
N PHE A 65 10.49 18.41 5.03
CA PHE A 65 10.67 19.84 5.25
C PHE A 65 10.63 20.14 6.74
N PRO A 66 11.67 19.72 7.46
CA PRO A 66 11.70 19.99 8.89
C PRO A 66 11.76 21.50 9.15
N ARG A 67 11.06 21.92 10.18
CA ARG A 67 10.95 23.34 10.48
C ARG A 67 12.04 23.77 11.42
N HIS A 68 13.19 23.83 10.91
CA HIS A 68 14.26 24.26 11.75
C HIS A 68 14.94 25.46 11.27
N TYR A 69 14.38 26.09 10.34
CA TYR A 69 14.98 27.27 9.93
C TYR A 69 14.46 28.35 10.74
N ALA A 70 14.46 28.17 11.80
CA ALA A 70 14.09 29.37 12.51
C ALA A 70 15.16 30.40 12.37
#